data_53a6960a726e26c7ba7783baf622eb81
#
_entry.id   53a6960a726e26c7ba7783baf622eb81
#
_cell.length_a   1.000
_cell.length_b   1.000
_cell.length_c   1.000
_cell.angle_alpha   90.00
_cell.angle_beta   90.00
_cell.angle_gamma   90.00
#
_symmetry.space_group_name_H-M   'P 1'
#
loop_
_entity.id
_entity.type
_entity.pdbx_description
1 polymer ?
#
loop_
_entity_poly.entity_id
_entity_poly.type
_entity_poly.pdbx_seq_one_letter_code
_entity_poly.pdbx_strand_id
1 'polypeptide(L)'
;MDIAMRAVEITSIGGFDKVTWDGASDTYPSKCIMYQLSHKEALTIVHEAHLRGLVTYFSAGFKFNEIRHGVFAGVDGIGIGGAQVLRYMDSQSGMHGPYMEENIPRILANRDEAAKSARGRGVQLLARLDTMYFEGSLSREEDVLRQKLFAALLAAEETEIEDLLLRLARVAALPSEGVTPHLHRAKRLVEAERPMMKEFCSAEQWEGLLRTLRSLIVARDEANIVEEYDSDPWLSLREKYRMSQCPRDSRICYVRQASFTLQIKA
;
A
#
# COMPACT_ATOMS: atom_id res chain seq x y z
N MET A 1 7.36 4.00 -17.78
CA MET A 1 6.21 3.21 -17.25
C MET A 1 6.51 1.72 -17.22
N ASP A 2 6.83 1.06 -18.34
CA ASP A 2 7.01 -0.40 -18.41
C ASP A 2 8.05 -0.98 -17.46
N ILE A 3 9.21 -0.32 -17.32
CA ILE A 3 10.26 -0.75 -16.37
C ILE A 3 9.75 -0.69 -14.92
N ALA A 4 9.02 0.38 -14.56
CA ALA A 4 8.49 0.54 -13.21
C ALA A 4 7.41 -0.51 -12.89
N MET A 5 6.54 -0.84 -13.86
CA MET A 5 5.56 -1.92 -13.73
C MET A 5 6.23 -3.30 -13.65
N ARG A 6 7.28 -3.51 -14.44
CA ARG A 6 8.06 -4.75 -14.35
C ARG A 6 8.74 -4.93 -13.00
N ALA A 7 9.20 -3.83 -12.36
CA ALA A 7 9.73 -3.88 -11.00
C ALA A 7 8.65 -4.35 -9.99
N VAL A 8 7.41 -3.86 -10.09
CA VAL A 8 6.28 -4.34 -9.27
C VAL A 8 6.06 -5.84 -9.43
N GLU A 9 6.02 -6.31 -10.67
CA GLU A 9 5.82 -7.74 -10.97
C GLU A 9 6.92 -8.60 -10.37
N ILE A 10 8.19 -8.27 -10.64
CA ILE A 10 9.35 -9.05 -10.17
C ILE A 10 9.39 -9.05 -8.64
N THR A 11 9.17 -7.91 -7.99
CA THR A 11 9.14 -7.79 -6.53
C THR A 11 8.05 -8.68 -5.92
N SER A 12 6.85 -8.63 -6.52
CA SER A 12 5.72 -9.45 -6.05
C SER A 12 5.96 -10.95 -6.26
N ILE A 13 6.50 -11.36 -7.42
CA ILE A 13 6.83 -12.77 -7.72
C ILE A 13 7.95 -13.27 -6.81
N GLY A 14 8.94 -12.43 -6.53
CA GLY A 14 10.07 -12.74 -5.67
C GLY A 14 9.72 -12.86 -4.19
N GLY A 15 8.47 -12.55 -3.81
CA GLY A 15 8.01 -12.64 -2.41
C GLY A 15 8.57 -11.52 -1.51
N PHE A 16 8.98 -10.41 -2.09
CA PHE A 16 9.41 -9.23 -1.34
C PHE A 16 8.20 -8.42 -0.85
N ASP A 17 8.37 -7.72 0.25
CA ASP A 17 7.32 -6.89 0.88
C ASP A 17 7.33 -5.45 0.40
N LYS A 18 8.41 -5.01 -0.28
CA LYS A 18 8.61 -3.62 -0.65
C LYS A 18 9.21 -3.47 -2.04
N VAL A 19 8.71 -2.49 -2.79
CA VAL A 19 9.32 -2.00 -4.03
C VAL A 19 9.82 -0.58 -3.83
N THR A 20 11.04 -0.32 -4.29
CA THR A 20 11.65 1.02 -4.28
C THR A 20 11.97 1.42 -5.71
N TRP A 21 11.54 2.60 -6.11
CA TRP A 21 11.97 3.24 -7.35
C TRP A 21 12.94 4.36 -7.03
N ASP A 22 14.12 4.27 -7.58
CA ASP A 22 15.15 5.30 -7.45
C ASP A 22 15.33 6.01 -8.79
N GLY A 23 15.25 7.33 -8.77
CA GLY A 23 15.42 8.13 -9.96
C GLY A 23 16.90 8.18 -10.35
N ALA A 24 17.25 7.57 -11.49
CA ALA A 24 18.58 7.71 -12.06
C ALA A 24 18.76 9.12 -12.64
N SER A 25 19.84 9.80 -12.28
CA SER A 25 20.23 11.10 -12.83
C SER A 25 21.73 11.25 -12.82
N ASP A 26 22.30 11.60 -13.98
CA ASP A 26 23.72 11.94 -14.14
C ASP A 26 24.04 13.37 -13.71
N THR A 27 23.02 14.12 -13.25
CA THR A 27 23.17 15.50 -12.80
C THR A 27 23.21 15.59 -11.28
N TYR A 28 23.99 16.54 -10.78
CA TYR A 28 24.01 16.89 -9.37
C TYR A 28 23.48 18.32 -9.17
N PRO A 29 22.57 18.56 -8.20
CA PRO A 29 21.81 17.55 -7.47
C PRO A 29 20.89 16.74 -8.41
N SER A 30 20.64 15.48 -8.05
CA SER A 30 19.78 14.60 -8.84
C SER A 30 18.40 15.20 -9.06
N LYS A 31 17.85 15.04 -10.27
CA LYS A 31 16.47 15.41 -10.56
C LYS A 31 15.52 14.55 -9.75
N CYS A 32 14.45 15.15 -9.24
CA CYS A 32 13.41 14.40 -8.53
C CYS A 32 12.79 13.34 -9.46
N ILE A 33 12.59 12.13 -8.94
CA ILE A 33 11.93 11.05 -9.67
C ILE A 33 10.54 11.45 -10.19
N MET A 34 9.85 12.36 -9.51
CA MET A 34 8.55 12.89 -9.92
C MET A 34 8.59 13.72 -11.20
N TYR A 35 9.76 14.07 -11.71
CA TYR A 35 9.93 14.69 -13.04
C TYR A 35 10.23 13.66 -14.14
N GLN A 36 10.44 12.40 -13.77
CA GLN A 36 10.66 11.29 -14.70
C GLN A 36 9.38 10.51 -14.97
N LEU A 37 8.34 10.72 -14.16
CA LEU A 37 7.02 10.14 -14.27
C LEU A 37 5.96 11.25 -14.29
N SER A 38 4.94 11.10 -15.11
CA SER A 38 3.74 11.91 -14.93
C SER A 38 3.05 11.53 -13.62
N HIS A 39 2.24 12.43 -13.07
CA HIS A 39 1.48 12.11 -11.86
C HIS A 39 0.59 10.85 -12.06
N LYS A 40 -0.03 10.71 -13.23
CA LYS A 40 -0.86 9.53 -13.54
C LYS A 40 -0.05 8.25 -13.53
N GLU A 41 1.15 8.24 -14.09
CA GLU A 41 2.05 7.10 -14.04
C GLU A 41 2.48 6.77 -12.62
N ALA A 42 2.89 7.78 -11.84
CA ALA A 42 3.29 7.58 -10.46
C ALA A 42 2.16 7.00 -9.60
N LEU A 43 0.95 7.54 -9.69
CA LEU A 43 -0.21 7.03 -8.98
C LEU A 43 -0.55 5.59 -9.44
N THR A 44 -0.46 5.30 -10.75
CA THR A 44 -0.77 3.97 -11.28
C THR A 44 0.21 2.91 -10.77
N ILE A 45 1.53 3.16 -10.81
CA ILE A 45 2.50 2.16 -10.33
C ILE A 45 2.40 1.92 -8.83
N VAL A 46 2.09 2.95 -8.04
CA VAL A 46 1.86 2.84 -6.59
C VAL A 46 0.60 2.02 -6.31
N HIS A 47 -0.51 2.34 -6.97
CA HIS A 47 -1.76 1.59 -6.89
C HIS A 47 -1.56 0.11 -7.23
N GLU A 48 -0.90 -0.21 -8.35
CA GLU A 48 -0.62 -1.58 -8.76
C GLU A 48 0.30 -2.34 -7.77
N ALA A 49 1.21 -1.64 -7.12
CA ALA A 49 2.04 -2.22 -6.07
C ALA A 49 1.21 -2.55 -4.82
N HIS A 50 0.36 -1.62 -4.37
CA HIS A 50 -0.53 -1.82 -3.22
C HIS A 50 -1.53 -2.96 -3.45
N LEU A 51 -2.07 -3.12 -4.68
CA LEU A 51 -2.93 -4.25 -5.05
C LEU A 51 -2.23 -5.61 -4.94
N ARG A 52 -0.90 -5.62 -4.87
CA ARG A 52 -0.08 -6.81 -4.65
C ARG A 52 0.47 -6.92 -3.23
N GLY A 53 0.04 -6.03 -2.33
CA GLY A 53 0.45 -6.00 -0.94
C GLY A 53 1.88 -5.47 -0.72
N LEU A 54 2.44 -4.75 -1.69
CA LEU A 54 3.78 -4.18 -1.59
C LEU A 54 3.74 -2.81 -0.93
N VAL A 55 4.67 -2.57 -0.03
CA VAL A 55 5.01 -1.22 0.46
C VAL A 55 5.81 -0.50 -0.63
N THR A 56 5.56 0.78 -0.81
CA THR A 56 6.09 1.58 -1.91
C THR A 56 7.02 2.69 -1.43
N TYR A 57 8.10 2.95 -2.16
CA TYR A 57 9.07 3.97 -1.81
C TYR A 57 9.63 4.66 -3.04
N PHE A 58 9.60 5.99 -3.05
CA PHE A 58 10.30 6.80 -4.05
C PHE A 58 11.56 7.40 -3.48
N SER A 59 12.65 7.31 -4.23
CA SER A 59 13.94 7.89 -3.90
C SER A 59 14.43 8.81 -5.03
N ALA A 60 15.41 9.62 -4.72
CA ALA A 60 16.09 10.61 -5.55
C ALA A 60 15.40 11.98 -5.69
N GLY A 61 16.17 12.98 -5.38
CA GLY A 61 16.02 14.36 -5.77
C GLY A 61 14.85 15.14 -5.14
N PHE A 62 14.17 14.60 -4.12
CA PHE A 62 13.08 15.33 -3.45
C PHE A 62 13.57 16.56 -2.73
N LYS A 63 13.02 17.71 -3.11
CA LYS A 63 13.14 19.00 -2.42
C LYS A 63 11.82 19.32 -1.73
N PHE A 64 11.75 20.43 -1.02
CA PHE A 64 10.56 20.82 -0.27
C PHE A 64 9.28 20.87 -1.14
N ASN A 65 9.38 21.41 -2.35
CA ASN A 65 8.22 21.56 -3.24
C ASN A 65 7.76 20.24 -3.87
N GLU A 66 8.63 19.24 -3.97
CA GLU A 66 8.33 17.94 -4.56
C GLU A 66 7.71 16.96 -3.57
N ILE A 67 7.81 17.22 -2.25
CA ILE A 67 7.24 16.34 -1.20
C ILE A 67 5.75 16.12 -1.44
N ARG A 68 5.00 17.19 -1.80
CA ARG A 68 3.57 17.10 -2.13
C ARG A 68 3.26 16.12 -3.28
N HIS A 69 4.14 16.04 -4.27
CA HIS A 69 3.94 15.14 -5.42
C HIS A 69 4.08 13.68 -5.03
N GLY A 70 5.00 13.35 -4.10
CA GLY A 70 5.08 12.02 -3.49
C GLY A 70 3.82 11.69 -2.70
N VAL A 71 3.31 12.63 -1.88
CA VAL A 71 2.04 12.44 -1.16
C VAL A 71 0.90 12.18 -2.14
N PHE A 72 0.77 12.95 -3.21
CA PHE A 72 -0.31 12.80 -4.19
C PHE A 72 -0.18 11.55 -5.06
N ALA A 73 0.99 10.96 -5.15
CA ALA A 73 1.17 9.65 -5.77
C ALA A 73 0.72 8.49 -4.85
N GLY A 74 0.50 8.77 -3.56
CA GLY A 74 0.08 7.77 -2.58
C GLY A 74 1.20 6.83 -2.12
N VAL A 75 2.47 7.17 -2.38
CA VAL A 75 3.62 6.36 -1.98
C VAL A 75 3.77 6.34 -0.45
N ASP A 76 4.12 5.18 0.12
CA ASP A 76 4.23 5.02 1.59
C ASP A 76 5.43 5.75 2.17
N GLY A 77 6.49 5.94 1.38
CA GLY A 77 7.67 6.66 1.83
C GLY A 77 8.43 7.36 0.71
N ILE A 78 9.13 8.43 1.06
CA ILE A 78 10.03 9.16 0.16
C ILE A 78 11.42 9.33 0.79
N GLY A 79 12.47 9.20 -0.04
CA GLY A 79 13.85 9.45 0.35
C GLY A 79 14.27 10.90 0.08
N ILE A 80 14.62 11.62 1.12
CA ILE A 80 14.96 13.06 1.03
C ILE A 80 16.47 13.31 1.23
N GLY A 81 17.28 12.29 1.33
CA GLY A 81 18.68 12.36 1.74
C GLY A 81 19.63 13.11 0.78
N GLY A 82 19.43 12.97 -0.53
CA GLY A 82 20.44 13.42 -1.53
C GLY A 82 20.22 14.80 -2.15
N ALA A 83 19.15 15.53 -1.81
CA ALA A 83 18.77 16.77 -2.48
C ALA A 83 19.15 18.05 -1.72
N GLN A 84 20.09 17.96 -0.76
CA GLN A 84 20.46 19.09 0.13
C GLN A 84 19.26 19.65 0.91
N VAL A 85 18.34 18.78 1.32
CA VAL A 85 17.17 19.14 2.12
C VAL A 85 17.32 18.61 3.54
N LEU A 86 17.56 17.33 3.71
CA LEU A 86 17.78 16.69 5.01
C LEU A 86 19.27 16.48 5.30
N ARG A 87 20.09 16.43 4.27
CA ARG A 87 21.51 16.15 4.40
C ARG A 87 22.32 16.99 3.41
N TYR A 88 23.39 17.56 3.89
CA TYR A 88 24.38 18.17 3.00
C TYR A 88 25.00 17.08 2.12
N MET A 89 25.28 17.41 0.88
CA MET A 89 26.02 16.54 -0.03
C MET A 89 27.07 17.36 -0.75
N ASP A 90 28.31 16.90 -0.70
CA ASP A 90 29.40 17.54 -1.42
C ASP A 90 29.22 17.36 -2.93
N SER A 91 29.25 18.46 -3.68
CA SER A 91 28.97 18.45 -5.12
C SER A 91 30.09 17.86 -5.97
N GLN A 92 31.30 17.75 -5.45
CA GLN A 92 32.44 17.21 -6.18
C GLN A 92 32.63 15.73 -5.93
N SER A 93 32.56 15.32 -4.67
CA SER A 93 32.77 13.92 -4.27
C SER A 93 31.51 13.08 -4.22
N GLY A 94 30.33 13.70 -4.19
CA GLY A 94 29.05 13.01 -3.95
C GLY A 94 28.91 12.48 -2.51
N MET A 95 29.85 12.79 -1.63
CA MET A 95 29.84 12.31 -0.25
C MET A 95 28.78 13.02 0.59
N HIS A 96 28.10 12.21 1.40
CA HIS A 96 27.12 12.73 2.34
C HIS A 96 27.81 13.40 3.53
N GLY A 97 27.46 14.67 3.76
CA GLY A 97 27.88 15.45 4.90
C GLY A 97 26.90 15.36 6.08
N PRO A 98 26.95 16.34 7.01
CA PRO A 98 26.08 16.38 8.19
C PRO A 98 24.60 16.52 7.82
N TYR A 99 23.73 16.14 8.76
CA TYR A 99 22.29 16.35 8.66
C TYR A 99 21.96 17.84 8.86
N MET A 100 20.91 18.27 8.18
CA MET A 100 20.28 19.59 8.27
C MET A 100 18.98 19.44 9.07
N GLU A 101 19.13 19.17 10.37
CA GLU A 101 18.00 18.82 11.26
C GLU A 101 16.96 19.94 11.36
N GLU A 102 17.39 21.19 11.20
CA GLU A 102 16.54 22.38 11.15
C GLU A 102 15.50 22.34 10.02
N ASN A 103 15.71 21.50 9.00
CA ASN A 103 14.78 21.32 7.89
C ASN A 103 13.67 20.30 8.18
N ILE A 104 13.80 19.46 9.21
CA ILE A 104 12.81 18.41 9.53
C ILE A 104 11.41 19.00 9.73
N PRO A 105 11.20 20.06 10.55
CA PRO A 105 9.86 20.64 10.72
C PRO A 105 9.23 21.11 9.40
N ARG A 106 10.03 21.66 8.48
CA ARG A 106 9.56 22.12 7.18
C ARG A 106 9.19 20.94 6.27
N ILE A 107 9.97 19.85 6.29
CA ILE A 107 9.67 18.62 5.57
C ILE A 107 8.31 18.05 6.02
N LEU A 108 8.12 17.93 7.33
CA LEU A 108 6.88 17.43 7.92
C LEU A 108 5.69 18.35 7.60
N ALA A 109 5.86 19.67 7.70
CA ALA A 109 4.81 20.63 7.37
C ALA A 109 4.34 20.50 5.90
N ASN A 110 5.28 20.38 4.94
CA ASN A 110 4.94 20.20 3.52
C ASN A 110 4.18 18.88 3.27
N ARG A 111 4.58 17.79 3.94
CA ARG A 111 3.85 16.51 3.90
C ARG A 111 2.44 16.65 4.45
N ASP A 112 2.30 17.23 5.63
CA ASP A 112 1.03 17.33 6.35
C ASP A 112 0.04 18.27 5.66
N GLU A 113 0.52 19.34 5.05
CA GLU A 113 -0.30 20.24 4.23
C GLU A 113 -0.86 19.51 3.00
N ALA A 114 -0.01 18.79 2.26
CA ALA A 114 -0.46 18.00 1.12
C ALA A 114 -1.44 16.90 1.54
N ALA A 115 -1.18 16.21 2.65
CA ALA A 115 -2.01 15.13 3.17
C ALA A 115 -3.42 15.60 3.61
N LYS A 116 -3.59 16.85 4.02
CA LYS A 116 -4.88 17.44 4.43
C LYS A 116 -5.79 17.78 3.26
N SER A 117 -5.26 17.95 2.05
CA SER A 117 -6.08 18.23 0.85
C SER A 117 -7.01 17.06 0.50
N ALA A 118 -8.07 17.33 -0.27
CA ALA A 118 -8.96 16.27 -0.77
C ALA A 118 -8.18 15.15 -1.46
N ARG A 119 -7.27 15.53 -2.35
CA ARG A 119 -6.40 14.60 -3.07
C ARG A 119 -5.49 13.79 -2.14
N GLY A 120 -4.83 14.45 -1.17
CA GLY A 120 -3.99 13.78 -0.19
C GLY A 120 -4.75 12.76 0.65
N ARG A 121 -5.93 13.13 1.14
CA ARG A 121 -6.84 12.21 1.86
C ARG A 121 -7.32 11.07 0.98
N GLY A 122 -7.64 11.39 -0.29
CA GLY A 122 -8.10 10.40 -1.27
C GLY A 122 -7.05 9.33 -1.56
N VAL A 123 -5.80 9.69 -1.79
CA VAL A 123 -4.73 8.69 -2.05
C VAL A 123 -4.40 7.86 -0.82
N GLN A 124 -4.44 8.44 0.38
CA GLN A 124 -4.25 7.68 1.62
C GLN A 124 -5.38 6.68 1.85
N LEU A 125 -6.62 7.07 1.55
CA LEU A 125 -7.76 6.16 1.60
C LEU A 125 -7.62 5.06 0.55
N LEU A 126 -7.25 5.40 -0.69
CA LEU A 126 -7.02 4.42 -1.75
C LEU A 126 -5.97 3.38 -1.35
N ALA A 127 -4.83 3.79 -0.81
CA ALA A 127 -3.78 2.88 -0.35
C ALA A 127 -4.30 1.87 0.69
N ARG A 128 -5.12 2.32 1.65
CA ARG A 128 -5.76 1.43 2.63
C ARG A 128 -6.74 0.47 1.98
N LEU A 129 -7.57 0.95 1.04
CA LEU A 129 -8.53 0.12 0.31
C LEU A 129 -7.82 -0.91 -0.59
N ASP A 130 -6.71 -0.55 -1.22
CA ASP A 130 -5.89 -1.48 -2.01
C ASP A 130 -5.31 -2.60 -1.14
N THR A 131 -4.83 -2.27 0.06
CA THR A 131 -4.41 -3.27 1.04
C THR A 131 -5.58 -4.18 1.44
N MET A 132 -6.76 -3.62 1.71
CA MET A 132 -7.96 -4.41 2.04
C MET A 132 -8.42 -5.28 0.86
N TYR A 133 -8.29 -4.79 -0.38
CA TYR A 133 -8.52 -5.59 -1.57
C TYR A 133 -7.54 -6.76 -1.65
N PHE A 134 -6.25 -6.52 -1.48
CA PHE A 134 -5.23 -7.59 -1.45
C PHE A 134 -5.50 -8.65 -0.38
N GLU A 135 -6.04 -8.22 0.76
CA GLU A 135 -6.42 -9.10 1.87
C GLU A 135 -7.75 -9.83 1.65
N GLY A 136 -8.56 -9.44 0.67
CA GLY A 136 -9.89 -9.97 0.42
C GLY A 136 -10.95 -9.54 1.44
N SER A 137 -10.68 -8.47 2.19
CA SER A 137 -11.56 -7.96 3.25
C SER A 137 -12.61 -6.95 2.77
N LEU A 138 -12.50 -6.43 1.53
CA LEU A 138 -13.54 -5.61 0.92
C LEU A 138 -14.73 -6.45 0.44
N SER A 139 -15.92 -5.86 0.44
CA SER A 139 -17.06 -6.34 -0.35
C SER A 139 -16.91 -5.93 -1.84
N ARG A 140 -17.72 -6.52 -2.71
CA ARG A 140 -17.72 -6.15 -4.13
C ARG A 140 -18.18 -4.72 -4.37
N GLU A 141 -19.13 -4.25 -3.58
CA GLU A 141 -19.63 -2.89 -3.64
C GLU A 141 -18.54 -1.86 -3.22
N GLU A 142 -17.80 -2.19 -2.18
CA GLU A 142 -16.68 -1.37 -1.71
C GLU A 142 -15.52 -1.35 -2.72
N ASP A 143 -15.26 -2.48 -3.39
CA ASP A 143 -14.28 -2.53 -4.46
C ASP A 143 -14.67 -1.65 -5.67
N VAL A 144 -15.94 -1.61 -6.04
CA VAL A 144 -16.43 -0.68 -7.07
C VAL A 144 -16.18 0.78 -6.66
N LEU A 145 -16.39 1.14 -5.39
CA LEU A 145 -16.09 2.49 -4.91
C LEU A 145 -14.59 2.79 -4.87
N ARG A 146 -13.75 1.82 -4.53
CA ARG A 146 -12.29 1.92 -4.60
C ARG A 146 -11.82 2.22 -6.03
N GLN A 147 -12.35 1.50 -7.02
CA GLN A 147 -12.02 1.73 -8.43
C GLN A 147 -12.48 3.12 -8.91
N LYS A 148 -13.63 3.60 -8.47
CA LYS A 148 -14.08 4.97 -8.74
C LYS A 148 -13.17 6.01 -8.11
N LEU A 149 -12.73 5.79 -6.87
CA LEU A 149 -11.76 6.69 -6.20
C LEU A 149 -10.44 6.76 -6.96
N PHE A 150 -9.92 5.63 -7.43
CA PHE A 150 -8.72 5.62 -8.28
C PHE A 150 -8.93 6.42 -9.57
N ALA A 151 -10.05 6.23 -10.27
CA ALA A 151 -10.38 6.98 -11.48
C ALA A 151 -10.50 8.50 -11.23
N ALA A 152 -11.18 8.90 -10.17
CA ALA A 152 -11.32 10.31 -9.78
C ALA A 152 -9.96 10.95 -9.43
N LEU A 153 -9.06 10.21 -8.75
CA LEU A 153 -7.71 10.66 -8.45
C LEU A 153 -6.85 10.81 -9.70
N LEU A 154 -6.98 9.89 -10.69
CA LEU A 154 -6.31 10.01 -12.00
C LEU A 154 -6.81 11.21 -12.80
N ALA A 155 -8.10 11.52 -12.70
CA ALA A 155 -8.72 12.65 -13.37
C ALA A 155 -8.54 13.98 -12.61
N ALA A 156 -8.10 13.92 -11.35
CA ALA A 156 -8.01 15.06 -10.42
C ALA A 156 -9.37 15.75 -10.17
N GLU A 157 -10.46 14.97 -10.09
CA GLU A 157 -11.82 15.45 -9.89
C GLU A 157 -12.12 15.61 -8.39
N GLU A 158 -11.77 16.77 -7.82
CA GLU A 158 -11.82 17.02 -6.37
C GLU A 158 -13.20 16.79 -5.76
N THR A 159 -14.29 17.19 -6.45
CA THR A 159 -15.67 17.01 -5.97
C THR A 159 -16.02 15.53 -5.84
N GLU A 160 -15.67 14.71 -6.83
CA GLU A 160 -15.90 13.25 -6.79
C GLU A 160 -15.04 12.58 -5.71
N ILE A 161 -13.79 13.04 -5.54
CA ILE A 161 -12.92 12.56 -4.46
C ILE A 161 -13.57 12.84 -3.10
N GLU A 162 -14.09 14.03 -2.84
CA GLU A 162 -14.76 14.38 -1.57
C GLU A 162 -16.00 13.53 -1.31
N ASP A 163 -16.86 13.30 -2.32
CA ASP A 163 -18.03 12.41 -2.19
C ASP A 163 -17.61 10.99 -1.81
N LEU A 164 -16.60 10.45 -2.51
CA LEU A 164 -16.10 9.10 -2.24
C LEU A 164 -15.42 8.99 -0.87
N LEU A 165 -14.73 10.03 -0.42
CA LEU A 165 -14.17 10.09 0.95
C LEU A 165 -15.26 9.95 2.01
N LEU A 166 -16.39 10.63 1.83
CA LEU A 166 -17.54 10.54 2.76
C LEU A 166 -18.16 9.14 2.75
N ARG A 167 -18.35 8.56 1.58
CA ARG A 167 -18.96 7.23 1.42
C ARG A 167 -18.12 6.10 1.97
N LEU A 168 -16.79 6.22 1.86
CA LEU A 168 -15.82 5.20 2.26
C LEU A 168 -15.23 5.43 3.66
N ALA A 169 -15.60 6.50 4.35
CA ALA A 169 -14.99 6.89 5.64
C ALA A 169 -15.03 5.78 6.71
N ARG A 170 -16.09 4.95 6.70
CA ARG A 170 -16.24 3.85 7.67
C ARG A 170 -15.49 2.59 7.26
N VAL A 171 -15.35 2.35 5.95
CA VAL A 171 -14.77 1.12 5.39
C VAL A 171 -13.29 1.00 5.76
N ALA A 172 -12.56 2.06 5.55
CA ALA A 172 -11.11 2.09 5.78
C ALA A 172 -10.73 3.10 6.88
N ALA A 173 -11.52 3.13 7.95
CA ALA A 173 -11.21 3.94 9.13
C ALA A 173 -9.82 3.59 9.69
N LEU A 174 -9.13 4.59 10.21
CA LEU A 174 -7.87 4.37 10.93
C LEU A 174 -8.13 3.71 12.29
N PRO A 175 -7.17 2.94 12.83
CA PRO A 175 -7.30 2.41 14.17
C PRO A 175 -7.49 3.54 15.19
N SER A 176 -8.35 3.30 16.18
CA SER A 176 -8.49 4.18 17.32
C SER A 176 -7.23 4.14 18.19
N GLU A 177 -7.04 5.16 19.01
CA GLU A 177 -5.92 5.21 19.95
C GLU A 177 -5.84 3.95 20.81
N GLY A 178 -4.64 3.41 20.97
CA GLY A 178 -4.40 2.18 21.75
C GLY A 178 -4.82 0.88 21.05
N VAL A 179 -5.22 0.93 19.77
CA VAL A 179 -5.49 -0.26 18.96
C VAL A 179 -4.34 -0.46 17.97
N THR A 180 -3.68 -1.60 18.04
CA THR A 180 -2.60 -1.93 17.14
C THR A 180 -3.12 -2.24 15.72
N PRO A 181 -2.25 -2.17 14.70
CA PRO A 181 -2.64 -2.52 13.33
C PRO A 181 -3.20 -3.95 13.20
N HIS A 182 -2.63 -4.92 13.90
CA HIS A 182 -3.07 -6.32 13.87
C HIS A 182 -4.46 -6.49 14.48
N LEU A 183 -4.69 -5.92 15.66
CA LEU A 183 -5.99 -5.94 16.32
C LEU A 183 -7.06 -5.20 15.49
N HIS A 184 -6.69 -4.06 14.89
CA HIS A 184 -7.59 -3.29 14.02
C HIS A 184 -7.98 -4.09 12.77
N ARG A 185 -7.01 -4.75 12.13
CA ARG A 185 -7.24 -5.63 10.98
C ARG A 185 -8.20 -6.77 11.32
N ALA A 186 -7.96 -7.47 12.43
CA ALA A 186 -8.83 -8.55 12.89
C ALA A 186 -10.26 -8.07 13.15
N LYS A 187 -10.43 -6.91 13.82
CA LYS A 187 -11.75 -6.30 14.05
C LYS A 187 -12.47 -6.00 12.75
N ARG A 188 -11.80 -5.34 11.79
CA ARG A 188 -12.40 -5.03 10.48
C ARG A 188 -12.90 -6.29 9.78
N LEU A 189 -12.13 -7.38 9.81
CA LEU A 189 -12.53 -8.61 9.15
C LEU A 189 -13.74 -9.26 9.83
N VAL A 190 -13.80 -9.22 11.15
CA VAL A 190 -14.94 -9.74 11.93
C VAL A 190 -16.21 -8.89 11.69
N GLU A 191 -16.04 -7.59 11.51
CA GLU A 191 -17.14 -6.62 11.29
C GLU A 191 -17.58 -6.53 9.82
N ALA A 192 -16.77 -7.04 8.89
CA ALA A 192 -17.07 -7.00 7.46
C ALA A 192 -18.31 -7.85 7.13
N GLU A 193 -19.32 -7.24 6.50
CA GLU A 193 -20.57 -7.92 6.19
C GLU A 193 -20.40 -9.01 5.13
N ARG A 194 -19.72 -8.70 4.03
CA ARG A 194 -19.58 -9.57 2.86
C ARG A 194 -18.19 -9.47 2.23
N PRO A 195 -17.13 -9.82 2.96
CA PRO A 195 -15.77 -9.76 2.40
C PRO A 195 -15.63 -10.74 1.23
N MET A 196 -15.00 -10.30 0.16
CA MET A 196 -14.83 -11.10 -1.06
C MET A 196 -14.14 -12.44 -0.79
N MET A 197 -13.22 -12.50 0.14
CA MET A 197 -12.55 -13.74 0.54
C MET A 197 -13.53 -14.82 1.05
N LYS A 198 -14.66 -14.44 1.65
CA LYS A 198 -15.70 -15.36 2.13
C LYS A 198 -16.29 -16.24 1.02
N GLU A 199 -16.27 -15.77 -0.22
CA GLU A 199 -16.79 -16.54 -1.37
C GLU A 199 -16.01 -17.85 -1.65
N PHE A 200 -14.82 -18.00 -1.05
CA PHE A 200 -13.90 -19.12 -1.29
C PHE A 200 -13.93 -20.20 -0.20
N CYS A 201 -14.87 -20.11 0.74
CA CYS A 201 -15.10 -21.12 1.77
C CYS A 201 -16.59 -21.32 2.05
N SER A 202 -16.94 -22.40 2.77
CA SER A 202 -18.31 -22.60 3.22
C SER A 202 -18.68 -21.63 4.34
N ALA A 203 -19.98 -21.42 4.56
CA ALA A 203 -20.47 -20.59 5.65
C ALA A 203 -20.02 -21.11 7.03
N GLU A 204 -19.98 -22.44 7.20
CA GLU A 204 -19.52 -23.08 8.44
C GLU A 204 -18.02 -22.85 8.68
N GLN A 205 -17.19 -23.01 7.65
CA GLN A 205 -15.76 -22.71 7.71
C GLN A 205 -15.52 -21.24 8.06
N TRP A 206 -16.24 -20.32 7.40
CA TRP A 206 -16.14 -18.89 7.67
C TRP A 206 -16.47 -18.55 9.12
N GLU A 207 -17.60 -19.06 9.64
CA GLU A 207 -17.98 -18.80 11.03
C GLU A 207 -17.02 -19.44 12.03
N GLY A 208 -16.41 -20.58 11.70
CA GLY A 208 -15.34 -21.20 12.49
C GLY A 208 -14.13 -20.26 12.63
N LEU A 209 -13.65 -19.73 11.50
CA LEU A 209 -12.53 -18.78 11.44
C LEU A 209 -12.82 -17.50 12.24
N LEU A 210 -14.01 -16.92 12.04
CA LEU A 210 -14.40 -15.70 12.77
C LEU A 210 -14.56 -15.93 14.27
N ARG A 211 -14.97 -17.13 14.70
CA ARG A 211 -15.10 -17.46 16.12
C ARG A 211 -13.76 -17.41 16.82
N THR A 212 -12.72 -18.00 16.22
CA THR A 212 -11.35 -17.94 16.74
C THR A 212 -10.87 -16.50 16.84
N LEU A 213 -11.01 -15.72 15.76
CA LEU A 213 -10.61 -14.29 15.78
C LEU A 213 -11.36 -13.47 16.83
N ARG A 214 -12.69 -13.66 16.98
CA ARG A 214 -13.47 -12.95 18.00
C ARG A 214 -12.95 -13.25 19.41
N SER A 215 -12.60 -14.52 19.69
CA SER A 215 -12.03 -14.89 20.98
C SER A 215 -10.70 -14.19 21.26
N LEU A 216 -9.80 -14.18 20.27
CA LEU A 216 -8.50 -13.52 20.37
C LEU A 216 -8.62 -11.99 20.50
N ILE A 217 -9.58 -11.37 19.80
CA ILE A 217 -9.87 -9.93 19.89
C ILE A 217 -10.34 -9.56 21.31
N VAL A 218 -11.23 -10.38 21.88
CA VAL A 218 -11.72 -10.16 23.27
C VAL A 218 -10.59 -10.28 24.26
N ALA A 219 -9.71 -11.26 24.10
CA ALA A 219 -8.53 -11.47 24.93
C ALA A 219 -7.43 -10.41 24.72
N ARG A 220 -7.51 -9.60 23.65
CA ARG A 220 -6.45 -8.71 23.16
C ARG A 220 -5.11 -9.43 22.94
N ASP A 221 -5.17 -10.66 22.50
CA ASP A 221 -4.02 -11.52 22.29
C ASP A 221 -3.46 -11.33 20.89
N GLU A 222 -2.65 -10.28 20.73
CA GLU A 222 -2.11 -9.86 19.45
C GLU A 222 -1.12 -10.86 18.85
N ALA A 223 -0.34 -11.52 19.68
CA ALA A 223 0.62 -12.54 19.23
C ALA A 223 -0.13 -13.69 18.56
N ASN A 224 -1.17 -14.20 19.20
CA ASN A 224 -2.00 -15.26 18.65
C ASN A 224 -2.90 -14.79 17.49
N ILE A 225 -3.28 -13.50 17.40
CA ILE A 225 -3.94 -12.96 16.22
C ILE A 225 -3.04 -13.04 14.99
N VAL A 226 -1.75 -12.70 15.12
CA VAL A 226 -0.78 -12.80 14.02
C VAL A 226 -0.58 -14.26 13.62
N GLU A 227 -0.36 -15.13 14.60
CA GLU A 227 -0.16 -16.56 14.37
C GLU A 227 -1.39 -17.22 13.71
N GLU A 228 -2.60 -16.90 14.17
CA GLU A 228 -3.85 -17.37 13.57
C GLU A 228 -3.98 -16.94 12.11
N TYR A 229 -3.65 -15.66 11.81
CA TYR A 229 -3.71 -15.14 10.44
C TYR A 229 -2.73 -15.82 9.50
N ASP A 230 -1.60 -16.30 10.00
CA ASP A 230 -0.55 -16.97 9.25
C ASP A 230 -0.64 -18.50 9.32
N SER A 231 -1.67 -19.03 9.99
CA SER A 231 -1.97 -20.46 10.03
C SER A 231 -2.85 -20.90 8.86
N ASP A 232 -2.84 -22.19 8.53
CA ASP A 232 -3.97 -22.80 7.84
C ASP A 232 -5.16 -22.86 8.83
N PRO A 233 -6.37 -22.49 8.39
CA PRO A 233 -6.86 -22.35 7.00
C PRO A 233 -6.88 -20.93 6.44
N TRP A 234 -6.45 -19.89 7.18
CA TRP A 234 -6.45 -18.51 6.68
C TRP A 234 -5.53 -18.33 5.48
N LEU A 235 -4.32 -18.89 5.52
CA LEU A 235 -3.38 -18.83 4.39
C LEU A 235 -3.98 -19.46 3.13
N SER A 236 -4.55 -20.65 3.25
CA SER A 236 -5.20 -21.34 2.12
C SER A 236 -6.37 -20.53 1.54
N LEU A 237 -7.16 -19.89 2.40
CA LEU A 237 -8.29 -19.08 1.97
C LEU A 237 -7.83 -17.81 1.24
N ARG A 238 -6.84 -17.12 1.78
CA ARG A 238 -6.22 -15.94 1.13
C ARG A 238 -5.58 -16.29 -0.21
N GLU A 239 -4.93 -17.45 -0.31
CA GLU A 239 -4.33 -17.91 -1.55
C GLU A 239 -5.39 -18.18 -2.62
N LYS A 240 -6.46 -18.88 -2.29
CA LYS A 240 -7.60 -19.11 -3.20
C LYS A 240 -8.19 -17.80 -3.72
N TYR A 241 -8.39 -16.84 -2.81
CA TYR A 241 -8.88 -15.52 -3.18
C TYR A 241 -7.91 -14.81 -4.14
N ARG A 242 -6.61 -14.72 -3.79
CA ARG A 242 -5.59 -14.07 -4.61
C ARG A 242 -5.45 -14.69 -5.99
N MET A 243 -5.50 -16.01 -6.06
CA MET A 243 -5.46 -16.73 -7.33
C MET A 243 -6.65 -16.39 -8.22
N SER A 244 -7.83 -16.15 -7.64
CA SER A 244 -9.01 -15.74 -8.40
C SER A 244 -8.91 -14.33 -9.00
N GLN A 245 -8.08 -13.46 -8.40
CA GLN A 245 -7.85 -12.09 -8.89
C GLN A 245 -6.77 -12.04 -9.99
N CYS A 246 -6.00 -13.11 -10.18
CA CYS A 246 -5.01 -13.16 -11.25
C CYS A 246 -5.68 -13.45 -12.61
N PRO A 247 -5.31 -12.73 -13.68
CA PRO A 247 -5.72 -13.10 -15.03
C PRO A 247 -5.27 -14.55 -15.33
N ARG A 248 -6.18 -15.37 -15.88
CA ARG A 248 -5.94 -16.82 -16.13
C ARG A 248 -4.68 -17.10 -16.98
N ASP A 249 -4.26 -16.15 -17.80
CA ASP A 249 -3.10 -16.25 -18.68
C ASP A 249 -1.82 -15.61 -18.11
N SER A 250 -1.82 -15.11 -16.87
CA SER A 250 -0.63 -14.50 -16.31
C SER A 250 0.34 -15.57 -15.80
N ARG A 251 1.56 -15.61 -16.35
CA ARG A 251 2.66 -16.47 -15.88
C ARG A 251 2.98 -16.27 -14.39
N ILE A 252 2.57 -15.15 -13.82
CA ILE A 252 2.73 -14.75 -12.42
C ILE A 252 2.04 -15.72 -11.46
N CYS A 253 0.81 -16.18 -11.79
CA CYS A 253 0.08 -17.13 -10.96
C CYS A 253 0.78 -18.50 -10.88
N TYR A 254 1.40 -18.95 -11.98
CA TYR A 254 2.09 -20.25 -12.03
C TYR A 254 3.38 -20.26 -11.19
N VAL A 255 4.13 -19.17 -11.15
CA VAL A 255 5.39 -19.12 -10.38
C VAL A 255 5.11 -19.16 -8.87
N ARG A 256 4.05 -18.50 -8.39
CA ARG A 256 3.64 -18.58 -6.97
C ARG A 256 3.19 -19.99 -6.57
N GLN A 257 2.46 -20.71 -7.43
CA GLN A 257 2.10 -22.10 -7.19
C GLN A 257 3.33 -23.03 -7.10
N ALA A 258 4.32 -22.86 -7.98
CA ALA A 258 5.54 -23.67 -7.98
C ALA A 258 6.40 -23.43 -6.72
N SER A 259 6.49 -22.18 -6.25
CA SER A 259 7.25 -21.84 -5.03
C SER A 259 6.60 -22.42 -3.77
N PHE A 260 5.27 -22.43 -3.69
CA PHE A 260 4.54 -22.99 -2.55
C PHE A 260 4.66 -24.53 -2.49
N THR A 261 4.63 -25.20 -3.64
CA THR A 261 4.79 -26.66 -3.71
C THR A 261 6.20 -27.11 -3.30
N LEU A 262 7.23 -26.29 -3.52
CA LEU A 262 8.60 -26.56 -3.12
C LEU A 262 8.84 -26.40 -1.61
N GLN A 263 8.15 -25.50 -0.94
CA GLN A 263 8.26 -25.32 0.52
C GLN A 263 7.55 -26.43 1.32
N ILE A 264 6.54 -27.10 0.75
CA ILE A 264 5.82 -28.21 1.40
C ILE A 264 6.58 -29.53 1.25
N LYS A 265 7.56 -29.64 0.37
CA LYS A 265 8.35 -30.87 0.12
C LYS A 265 9.78 -30.86 0.70
N ALA A 266 10.19 -29.82 1.39
CA ALA A 266 11.43 -29.72 2.14
C ALA A 266 11.17 -29.84 3.65
#